data_85427abdd7c1142c8a81238abb049c6e
#
_entry.id   85427abdd7c1142c8a81238abb049c6e
#
_cell.length_a   1.000
_cell.length_b   1.000
_cell.length_c   1.000
_cell.angle_alpha   90.00
_cell.angle_beta   90.00
_cell.angle_gamma   90.00
#
_symmetry.space_group_name_H-M   'P 1'
#
loop_
_entity.id
_entity.type
_entity.pdbx_description
1 polymer ?
#
loop_
_entity_poly.entity_id
_entity_poly.type
_entity_poly.pdbx_seq_one_letter_code
_entity_poly.pdbx_strand_id
1 'polypeptide(L)'
;VAWIENGTVNELFVERTVKRGLVGNIYKGKVVRVLPGMQAAFVDIGLSRTAFLHINDMVWPRSQPTPNVFELLHPGQILTVQVMKDMLGTKGARLSTDLSIPSRYLVMMPFGKHIGVSQRIESEEERDRLRSMIERIQVEHQLPGSVIVRTAAEGVDEAAIVQDMCYLAKLWEYIQRTQQSTVVPSLIFEELPLPRRVVRDLASEQTAKIYVDSREIYGKLQEFIDEFMPSMHDRLIHYPGEKPLFDLYNVEDDLQKALQTRVALKSGGYLMIDQTEAMTTIDVNTGSYVGGRSLEDTVFKTNMEATQVIARQLRLRNLGGIIIIDFIDMQELEHRQ
;
A
#
# COMPACT_ATOMS: atom_id res chain seq x y z
N VAL A 1 -10.29 9.40 1.56
CA VAL A 1 -9.12 10.27 1.81
C VAL A 1 -8.51 10.66 0.48
N ALA A 2 -8.22 11.94 0.27
CA ALA A 2 -7.53 12.44 -0.91
C ALA A 2 -6.12 12.91 -0.54
N TRP A 3 -5.14 12.54 -1.34
CA TRP A 3 -3.77 13.04 -1.28
C TRP A 3 -3.58 14.11 -2.35
N ILE A 4 -3.28 15.34 -1.92
CA ILE A 4 -3.21 16.52 -2.78
C ILE A 4 -1.78 17.07 -2.76
N GLU A 5 -1.20 17.26 -3.94
CA GLU A 5 0.11 17.90 -4.13
C GLU A 5 -0.03 19.05 -5.15
N ASN A 6 0.50 20.20 -4.80
CA ASN A 6 0.46 21.40 -5.65
C ASN A 6 -0.97 21.73 -6.16
N GLY A 7 -1.97 21.57 -5.29
CA GLY A 7 -3.38 21.84 -5.61
C GLY A 7 -4.04 20.83 -6.54
N THR A 8 -3.45 19.66 -6.73
CA THR A 8 -3.95 18.62 -7.62
C THR A 8 -4.07 17.28 -6.89
N VAL A 9 -5.17 16.56 -7.10
CA VAL A 9 -5.37 15.23 -6.50
C VAL A 9 -4.46 14.22 -7.20
N ASN A 10 -3.58 13.57 -6.43
CA ASN A 10 -2.68 12.54 -6.91
C ASN A 10 -3.16 11.14 -6.58
N GLU A 11 -3.76 10.97 -5.41
CA GLU A 11 -4.32 9.68 -5.00
C GLU A 11 -5.64 9.87 -4.25
N LEU A 12 -6.55 8.93 -4.46
CA LEU A 12 -7.83 8.88 -3.76
C LEU A 12 -8.04 7.49 -3.16
N PHE A 13 -8.27 7.46 -1.85
CA PHE A 13 -8.52 6.23 -1.10
C PHE A 13 -9.98 6.21 -0.65
N VAL A 14 -10.69 5.13 -0.96
CA VAL A 14 -12.09 4.95 -0.60
C VAL A 14 -12.25 3.68 0.22
N GLU A 15 -12.82 3.79 1.40
CA GLU A 15 -13.20 2.65 2.23
C GLU A 15 -14.66 2.83 2.66
N ARG A 16 -15.45 1.78 2.51
CA ARG A 16 -16.84 1.77 2.96
C ARG A 16 -16.96 1.01 4.27
N THR A 17 -17.62 1.57 5.27
CA THR A 17 -17.81 0.95 6.58
C THR A 17 -18.45 -0.45 6.48
N VAL A 18 -19.41 -0.60 5.55
CA VAL A 18 -20.13 -1.87 5.32
C VAL A 18 -19.26 -2.92 4.58
N LYS A 19 -18.20 -2.48 3.89
CA LYS A 19 -17.31 -3.36 3.11
C LYS A 19 -15.87 -2.88 3.27
N ARG A 20 -15.36 -3.03 4.49
CA ARG A 20 -13.92 -2.81 4.74
C ARG A 20 -13.11 -3.87 4.02
N GLY A 21 -11.94 -3.49 3.50
CA GLY A 21 -10.94 -4.42 3.01
C GLY A 21 -10.43 -5.30 4.15
N LEU A 22 -10.09 -6.53 3.83
CA LEU A 22 -9.58 -7.51 4.80
C LEU A 22 -8.05 -7.62 4.76
N VAL A 23 -7.42 -6.99 3.77
CA VAL A 23 -5.97 -7.03 3.57
C VAL A 23 -5.25 -6.52 4.83
N GLY A 24 -4.27 -7.31 5.30
CA GLY A 24 -3.56 -7.05 6.55
C GLY A 24 -4.17 -7.72 7.79
N ASN A 25 -5.45 -8.05 7.79
CA ASN A 25 -6.10 -8.73 8.91
C ASN A 25 -5.50 -10.12 9.14
N ILE A 26 -5.33 -10.49 10.40
CA ILE A 26 -4.80 -11.79 10.81
C ILE A 26 -5.93 -12.61 11.47
N TYR A 27 -6.07 -13.85 11.02
CA TYR A 27 -7.09 -14.78 11.48
C TYR A 27 -6.50 -16.06 12.04
N LYS A 28 -7.20 -16.67 12.99
CA LYS A 28 -7.05 -18.06 13.36
C LYS A 28 -8.02 -18.88 12.52
N GLY A 29 -7.52 -19.60 11.53
CA GLY A 29 -8.32 -20.33 10.57
C GLY A 29 -8.18 -21.85 10.70
N LYS A 30 -9.09 -22.58 10.06
CA LYS A 30 -9.09 -24.05 9.99
C LYS A 30 -9.03 -24.52 8.54
N VAL A 31 -8.11 -25.41 8.24
CA VAL A 31 -8.02 -26.03 6.92
C VAL A 31 -9.25 -26.89 6.68
N VAL A 32 -10.00 -26.57 5.63
CA VAL A 32 -11.22 -27.31 5.24
C VAL A 32 -10.87 -28.40 4.23
N ARG A 33 -10.05 -28.06 3.23
CA ARG A 33 -9.69 -28.96 2.14
C ARG A 33 -8.31 -28.62 1.59
N VAL A 34 -7.53 -29.67 1.30
CA VAL A 34 -6.25 -29.57 0.61
C VAL A 34 -6.42 -29.97 -0.86
N LEU A 35 -5.81 -29.25 -1.77
CA LEU A 35 -5.87 -29.41 -3.23
C LEU A 35 -4.47 -29.65 -3.80
N PRO A 36 -4.04 -30.92 -3.91
CA PRO A 36 -2.68 -31.23 -4.34
C PRO A 36 -2.34 -30.74 -5.73
N GLY A 37 -3.26 -30.93 -6.66
CA GLY A 37 -3.05 -30.53 -8.06
C GLY A 37 -2.85 -29.02 -8.25
N MET A 38 -3.25 -28.22 -7.25
CA MET A 38 -3.07 -26.76 -7.22
C MET A 38 -2.00 -26.32 -6.20
N GLN A 39 -1.38 -27.24 -5.48
CA GLN A 39 -0.44 -26.96 -4.38
C GLN A 39 -1.01 -25.91 -3.39
N ALA A 40 -2.27 -26.07 -3.00
CA ALA A 40 -3.03 -25.09 -2.22
C ALA A 40 -4.02 -25.75 -1.25
N ALA A 41 -4.56 -24.96 -0.34
CA ALA A 41 -5.63 -25.36 0.55
C ALA A 41 -6.73 -24.28 0.63
N PHE A 42 -7.94 -24.71 0.94
CA PHE A 42 -9.02 -23.83 1.39
C PHE A 42 -9.04 -23.80 2.92
N VAL A 43 -9.09 -22.58 3.47
CA VAL A 43 -9.08 -22.30 4.91
C VAL A 43 -10.33 -21.54 5.28
N ASP A 44 -11.04 -22.02 6.29
CA ASP A 44 -12.14 -21.28 6.92
C ASP A 44 -11.55 -20.29 7.93
N ILE A 45 -11.83 -19.01 7.73
CA ILE A 45 -11.41 -17.91 8.58
C ILE A 45 -12.61 -17.17 9.21
N GLY A 46 -13.82 -17.78 9.14
CA GLY A 46 -15.05 -17.22 9.70
C GLY A 46 -15.79 -16.25 8.78
N LEU A 47 -15.43 -16.19 7.51
CA LEU A 47 -16.11 -15.39 6.50
C LEU A 47 -17.14 -16.22 5.71
N SER A 48 -17.97 -15.53 4.92
CA SER A 48 -19.00 -16.18 4.08
C SER A 48 -18.45 -17.15 3.05
N ARG A 49 -17.16 -17.08 2.75
CA ARG A 49 -16.44 -17.97 1.81
C ARG A 49 -15.12 -18.39 2.40
N THR A 50 -14.73 -19.65 2.12
CA THR A 50 -13.40 -20.14 2.44
C THR A 50 -12.34 -19.35 1.68
N ALA A 51 -11.23 -19.08 2.35
CA ALA A 51 -10.09 -18.37 1.79
C ALA A 51 -9.08 -19.34 1.18
N PHE A 52 -8.22 -18.85 0.29
CA PHE A 52 -7.27 -19.63 -0.49
C PHE A 52 -5.84 -19.42 0.03
N LEU A 53 -5.14 -20.49 0.36
CA LEU A 53 -3.74 -20.50 0.79
C LEU A 53 -2.93 -21.34 -0.18
N HIS A 54 -2.00 -20.71 -0.91
CA HIS A 54 -1.07 -21.40 -1.81
C HIS A 54 0.24 -21.73 -1.09
N ILE A 55 0.92 -22.82 -1.47
CA ILE A 55 2.17 -23.25 -0.85
C ILE A 55 3.25 -22.15 -0.89
N ASN A 56 3.33 -21.39 -1.97
CA ASN A 56 4.29 -20.28 -2.10
C ASN A 56 4.08 -19.13 -1.10
N ASP A 57 2.87 -19.04 -0.51
CA ASP A 57 2.51 -18.05 0.49
C ASP A 57 2.65 -18.60 1.93
N MET A 58 3.29 -19.76 2.07
CA MET A 58 3.54 -20.39 3.37
C MET A 58 4.99 -20.24 3.79
N VAL A 59 5.22 -20.21 5.09
CA VAL A 59 6.56 -20.24 5.68
C VAL A 59 7.02 -21.69 5.83
N TRP A 60 8.13 -22.02 5.20
CA TRP A 60 8.89 -23.27 5.45
C TRP A 60 10.40 -23.02 5.32
N PRO A 61 11.26 -23.91 5.83
CA PRO A 61 12.71 -23.78 5.69
C PRO A 61 13.12 -23.85 4.21
N ARG A 62 13.56 -22.73 3.63
CA ARG A 62 13.97 -22.64 2.21
C ARG A 62 15.23 -23.45 1.86
N SER A 63 15.90 -24.04 2.85
CA SER A 63 17.03 -24.96 2.66
C SER A 63 16.60 -26.35 2.17
N GLN A 64 15.30 -26.63 2.11
CA GLN A 64 14.74 -27.89 1.62
C GLN A 64 14.03 -27.65 0.27
N PRO A 65 13.95 -28.68 -0.61
CA PRO A 65 13.14 -28.58 -1.83
C PRO A 65 11.70 -28.26 -1.44
N THR A 66 10.97 -27.57 -2.32
CA THR A 66 9.57 -27.18 -2.08
C THR A 66 8.76 -28.42 -1.70
N PRO A 67 8.24 -28.49 -0.47
CA PRO A 67 7.49 -29.66 -0.01
C PRO A 67 6.16 -29.74 -0.76
N ASN A 68 5.55 -30.93 -0.76
CA ASN A 68 4.19 -31.07 -1.24
C ASN A 68 3.23 -30.46 -0.20
N VAL A 69 2.15 -29.83 -0.67
CA VAL A 69 1.15 -29.21 0.22
C VAL A 69 0.59 -30.18 1.27
N PHE A 70 0.49 -31.49 0.95
CA PHE A 70 0.06 -32.52 1.89
C PHE A 70 1.04 -32.79 3.03
N GLU A 71 2.30 -32.52 2.84
CA GLU A 71 3.31 -32.66 3.89
C GLU A 71 3.18 -31.57 4.95
N LEU A 72 2.63 -30.41 4.54
CA LEU A 72 2.49 -29.23 5.38
C LEU A 72 1.09 -29.07 5.96
N LEU A 73 0.04 -29.48 5.22
CA LEU A 73 -1.34 -29.18 5.57
C LEU A 73 -2.23 -30.43 5.56
N HIS A 74 -3.09 -30.52 6.59
CA HIS A 74 -4.11 -31.52 6.71
C HIS A 74 -5.49 -30.91 7.00
N PRO A 75 -6.60 -31.49 6.48
CA PRO A 75 -7.94 -31.07 6.84
C PRO A 75 -8.13 -31.07 8.38
N GLY A 76 -8.70 -29.99 8.90
CA GLY A 76 -8.90 -29.79 10.33
C GLY A 76 -7.74 -29.09 11.05
N GLN A 77 -6.58 -28.93 10.42
CA GLN A 77 -5.44 -28.22 10.99
C GLN A 77 -5.76 -26.75 11.22
N ILE A 78 -5.30 -26.22 12.37
CA ILE A 78 -5.47 -24.83 12.75
C ILE A 78 -4.23 -24.03 12.35
N LEU A 79 -4.42 -22.89 11.69
CA LEU A 79 -3.37 -22.01 11.20
C LEU A 79 -3.64 -20.57 11.62
N THR A 80 -2.54 -19.83 11.84
CA THR A 80 -2.59 -18.35 11.85
C THR A 80 -2.24 -17.86 10.46
N VAL A 81 -3.13 -17.08 9.88
CA VAL A 81 -3.01 -16.62 8.48
C VAL A 81 -3.34 -15.15 8.37
N GLN A 82 -2.68 -14.47 7.45
CA GLN A 82 -2.93 -13.08 7.09
C GLN A 82 -3.56 -12.98 5.72
N VAL A 83 -4.51 -12.06 5.56
CA VAL A 83 -5.12 -11.77 4.26
C VAL A 83 -4.17 -10.91 3.43
N MET A 84 -3.77 -11.42 2.26
CA MET A 84 -2.91 -10.72 1.30
C MET A 84 -3.69 -10.03 0.19
N LYS A 85 -4.85 -10.60 -0.18
CA LYS A 85 -5.77 -10.02 -1.18
C LYS A 85 -7.21 -10.26 -0.76
N ASP A 86 -8.03 -9.24 -0.96
CA ASP A 86 -9.47 -9.32 -0.69
C ASP A 86 -10.18 -10.34 -1.58
N MET A 87 -11.40 -10.68 -1.17
CA MET A 87 -12.32 -11.46 -1.99
C MET A 87 -12.66 -10.69 -3.27
N LEU A 88 -12.55 -11.35 -4.42
CA LEU A 88 -12.87 -10.75 -5.71
C LEU A 88 -13.85 -11.62 -6.49
N GLY A 89 -15.03 -11.09 -6.80
CA GLY A 89 -16.07 -11.81 -7.52
C GLY A 89 -16.49 -13.10 -6.79
N THR A 90 -16.25 -14.25 -7.42
CA THR A 90 -16.52 -15.59 -6.84
C THR A 90 -15.36 -16.17 -6.04
N LYS A 91 -14.16 -15.54 -6.07
CA LYS A 91 -12.95 -16.05 -5.42
C LYS A 91 -12.91 -15.61 -3.95
N GLY A 92 -12.52 -16.52 -3.05
CA GLY A 92 -12.20 -16.22 -1.65
C GLY A 92 -10.94 -15.38 -1.50
N ALA A 93 -10.73 -14.83 -0.29
CA ALA A 93 -9.53 -14.06 0.03
C ALA A 93 -8.27 -14.93 -0.14
N ARG A 94 -7.14 -14.30 -0.53
CA ARG A 94 -5.83 -14.98 -0.58
C ARG A 94 -5.11 -14.78 0.75
N LEU A 95 -4.58 -15.87 1.26
CA LEU A 95 -3.92 -15.91 2.55
C LEU A 95 -2.42 -16.15 2.42
N SER A 96 -1.68 -15.79 3.49
CA SER A 96 -0.30 -16.17 3.73
C SER A 96 -0.13 -16.60 5.19
N THR A 97 0.79 -17.54 5.45
CA THR A 97 1.29 -17.81 6.80
C THR A 97 2.52 -16.97 7.14
N ASP A 98 3.11 -16.29 6.14
CA ASP A 98 4.19 -15.33 6.35
C ASP A 98 3.59 -13.99 6.75
N LEU A 99 3.48 -13.81 8.07
CA LEU A 99 2.84 -12.61 8.63
C LEU A 99 3.75 -11.40 8.46
N SER A 100 3.15 -10.26 8.09
CA SER A 100 3.82 -8.97 8.01
C SER A 100 3.02 -7.92 8.78
N ILE A 101 3.65 -7.29 9.77
CA ILE A 101 3.02 -6.33 10.67
C ILE A 101 3.67 -4.96 10.44
N PRO A 102 3.00 -4.04 9.71
CA PRO A 102 3.57 -2.76 9.40
C PRO A 102 3.40 -1.78 10.57
N SER A 103 4.46 -1.02 10.82
CA SER A 103 4.44 0.22 11.58
C SER A 103 4.83 1.40 10.67
N ARG A 104 5.23 2.52 11.24
CA ARG A 104 5.60 3.70 10.46
C ARG A 104 6.90 3.50 9.67
N TYR A 105 7.97 3.10 10.35
CA TYR A 105 9.31 2.98 9.79
C TYR A 105 9.69 1.55 9.42
N LEU A 106 9.01 0.59 10.00
CA LEU A 106 9.37 -0.82 9.93
C LEU A 106 8.19 -1.69 9.51
N VAL A 107 8.52 -2.87 9.00
CA VAL A 107 7.57 -4.00 8.86
C VAL A 107 8.18 -5.18 9.60
N MET A 108 7.54 -5.65 10.66
CA MET A 108 7.96 -6.86 11.37
C MET A 108 7.49 -8.09 10.61
N MET A 109 8.41 -9.03 10.44
CA MET A 109 8.14 -10.37 9.92
C MET A 109 8.51 -11.40 11.01
N PRO A 110 7.53 -11.85 11.81
CA PRO A 110 7.81 -12.67 13.01
C PRO A 110 8.55 -13.99 12.73
N PHE A 111 8.39 -14.52 11.53
CA PHE A 111 9.01 -15.78 11.08
C PHE A 111 10.20 -15.57 10.14
N GLY A 112 10.55 -14.31 9.84
CA GLY A 112 11.69 -13.96 9.01
C GLY A 112 13.02 -14.16 9.74
N LYS A 113 14.12 -14.20 8.96
CA LYS A 113 15.48 -14.42 9.49
C LYS A 113 16.48 -13.31 9.16
N HIS A 114 16.14 -12.42 8.23
CA HIS A 114 17.05 -11.42 7.71
C HIS A 114 16.47 -10.03 7.80
N ILE A 115 17.30 -9.07 8.18
CA ILE A 115 16.94 -7.66 8.15
C ILE A 115 17.00 -7.18 6.69
N GLY A 116 15.89 -6.63 6.20
CA GLY A 116 15.79 -5.99 4.91
C GLY A 116 15.81 -4.47 5.05
N VAL A 117 16.32 -3.77 4.05
CA VAL A 117 16.19 -2.31 3.92
C VAL A 117 15.59 -2.02 2.56
N SER A 118 14.62 -1.08 2.51
CA SER A 118 13.97 -0.69 1.27
C SER A 118 14.98 -0.27 0.21
N GLN A 119 14.89 -0.87 -0.98
CA GLN A 119 15.72 -0.52 -2.13
C GLN A 119 15.42 0.88 -2.70
N ARG A 120 14.33 1.52 -2.25
CA ARG A 120 13.98 2.90 -2.61
C ARG A 120 14.82 3.94 -1.87
N ILE A 121 15.54 3.55 -0.82
CA ILE A 121 16.57 4.38 -0.18
C ILE A 121 17.80 4.29 -1.08
N GLU A 122 18.10 5.36 -1.81
CA GLU A 122 19.15 5.36 -2.84
C GLU A 122 20.56 5.28 -2.26
N SER A 123 20.81 5.98 -1.12
CA SER A 123 22.12 5.98 -0.47
C SER A 123 22.44 4.61 0.15
N GLU A 124 23.55 4.02 -0.30
CA GLU A 124 24.06 2.75 0.25
C GLU A 124 24.56 2.94 1.69
N GLU A 125 25.19 4.07 1.97
CA GLU A 125 25.65 4.44 3.32
C GLU A 125 24.49 4.51 4.31
N GLU A 126 23.38 5.10 3.89
CA GLU A 126 22.17 5.19 4.71
C GLU A 126 21.53 3.81 4.93
N ARG A 127 21.49 2.96 3.90
CA ARG A 127 21.01 1.57 4.06
C ARG A 127 21.84 0.78 5.07
N ASP A 128 23.18 0.95 5.04
CA ASP A 128 24.07 0.26 5.98
C ASP A 128 23.98 0.84 7.39
N ARG A 129 23.81 2.17 7.53
CA ARG A 129 23.54 2.82 8.81
C ARG A 129 22.28 2.24 9.45
N LEU A 130 21.18 2.21 8.70
CA LEU A 130 19.89 1.69 9.16
C LEU A 130 19.97 0.20 9.51
N ARG A 131 20.63 -0.61 8.69
CA ARG A 131 20.83 -2.05 8.96
C ARG A 131 21.58 -2.28 10.28
N SER A 132 22.73 -1.62 10.44
CA SER A 132 23.55 -1.74 11.65
C SER A 132 22.83 -1.26 12.91
N MET A 133 22.05 -0.19 12.78
CA MET A 133 21.20 0.32 13.85
C MET A 133 20.15 -0.72 14.28
N ILE A 134 19.43 -1.30 13.33
CA ILE A 134 18.39 -2.32 13.60
C ILE A 134 18.99 -3.57 14.24
N GLU A 135 20.14 -4.07 13.74
CA GLU A 135 20.83 -5.23 14.31
C GLU A 135 21.15 -5.02 15.78
N ARG A 136 21.66 -3.85 16.13
CA ARG A 136 21.97 -3.50 17.52
C ARG A 136 20.72 -3.43 18.37
N ILE A 137 19.67 -2.71 17.94
CA ILE A 137 18.41 -2.56 18.67
C ILE A 137 17.73 -3.90 18.88
N GLN A 138 17.71 -4.78 17.86
CA GLN A 138 17.13 -6.12 17.99
C GLN A 138 17.80 -6.96 19.06
N VAL A 139 19.13 -6.93 19.15
CA VAL A 139 19.89 -7.62 20.19
C VAL A 139 19.61 -7.04 21.57
N GLU A 140 19.63 -5.72 21.69
CA GLU A 140 19.44 -4.99 22.96
C GLU A 140 18.02 -5.21 23.52
N HIS A 141 17.00 -5.19 22.68
CA HIS A 141 15.60 -5.33 23.09
C HIS A 141 15.04 -6.74 22.91
N GLN A 142 15.87 -7.73 22.52
CA GLN A 142 15.49 -9.14 22.33
C GLN A 142 14.24 -9.35 21.48
N LEU A 143 14.13 -8.59 20.36
CA LEU A 143 12.95 -8.60 19.52
C LEU A 143 12.93 -9.83 18.59
N PRO A 144 11.80 -10.55 18.50
CA PRO A 144 11.70 -11.74 17.67
C PRO A 144 11.60 -11.44 16.18
N GLY A 145 11.98 -12.41 15.36
CA GLY A 145 11.78 -12.37 13.92
C GLY A 145 12.78 -11.49 13.17
N SER A 146 12.34 -10.95 12.04
CA SER A 146 13.09 -10.01 11.23
C SER A 146 12.28 -8.73 10.99
N VAL A 147 12.93 -7.69 10.51
CA VAL A 147 12.28 -6.45 10.12
C VAL A 147 12.73 -6.00 8.73
N ILE A 148 11.81 -5.36 8.01
CA ILE A 148 12.10 -4.63 6.79
C ILE A 148 12.00 -3.15 7.12
N VAL A 149 13.08 -2.41 6.88
CA VAL A 149 13.12 -0.96 7.04
C VAL A 149 12.44 -0.31 5.84
N ARG A 150 11.46 0.54 6.10
CA ARG A 150 10.69 1.27 5.07
C ARG A 150 11.44 2.53 4.63
N THR A 151 11.08 3.05 3.46
CA THR A 151 11.65 4.31 2.94
C THR A 151 11.44 5.49 3.90
N ALA A 152 10.34 5.49 4.65
CA ALA A 152 10.04 6.53 5.66
C ALA A 152 11.08 6.62 6.81
N ALA A 153 11.97 5.63 6.94
CA ALA A 153 13.03 5.60 7.94
C ALA A 153 14.30 6.34 7.51
N GLU A 154 14.37 6.82 6.26
CA GLU A 154 15.51 7.56 5.75
C GLU A 154 15.73 8.86 6.56
N GLY A 155 16.96 9.05 7.07
CA GLY A 155 17.32 10.21 7.90
C GLY A 155 16.73 10.23 9.31
N VAL A 156 15.97 9.22 9.72
CA VAL A 156 15.31 9.17 11.03
C VAL A 156 16.34 8.85 12.14
N ASP A 157 16.15 9.42 13.32
CA ASP A 157 16.95 9.15 14.48
C ASP A 157 16.69 7.77 15.11
N GLU A 158 17.62 7.34 15.95
CA GLU A 158 17.54 6.03 16.61
C GLU A 158 16.38 5.94 17.58
N ALA A 159 16.04 7.02 18.27
CA ALA A 159 14.97 7.03 19.26
C ALA A 159 13.61 6.73 18.63
N ALA A 160 13.34 7.29 17.45
CA ALA A 160 12.11 7.02 16.71
C ALA A 160 12.05 5.56 16.22
N ILE A 161 13.16 4.99 15.78
CA ILE A 161 13.22 3.57 15.37
C ILE A 161 13.01 2.65 16.59
N VAL A 162 13.62 2.95 17.75
CA VAL A 162 13.41 2.18 18.98
C VAL A 162 11.93 2.22 19.40
N GLN A 163 11.30 3.39 19.35
CA GLN A 163 9.89 3.52 19.68
C GLN A 163 9.01 2.65 18.74
N ASP A 164 9.28 2.67 17.44
CA ASP A 164 8.57 1.89 16.43
C ASP A 164 8.75 0.38 16.65
N MET A 165 9.97 -0.05 16.99
CA MET A 165 10.27 -1.45 17.33
C MET A 165 9.57 -1.91 18.62
N CYS A 166 9.56 -1.08 19.66
CA CYS A 166 8.83 -1.38 20.90
C CYS A 166 7.32 -1.50 20.67
N TYR A 167 6.75 -0.67 19.79
CA TYR A 167 5.36 -0.79 19.39
C TYR A 167 5.10 -2.13 18.71
N LEU A 168 5.93 -2.51 17.72
CA LEU A 168 5.79 -3.79 17.01
C LEU A 168 5.91 -4.99 17.95
N ALA A 169 6.81 -4.94 18.92
CA ALA A 169 6.96 -6.00 19.92
C ALA A 169 5.68 -6.19 20.76
N LYS A 170 5.11 -5.09 21.28
CA LYS A 170 3.85 -5.11 22.02
C LYS A 170 2.68 -5.61 21.18
N LEU A 171 2.63 -5.19 19.92
CA LEU A 171 1.59 -5.62 18.98
C LEU A 171 1.70 -7.12 18.69
N TRP A 172 2.92 -7.62 18.51
CA TRP A 172 3.16 -9.05 18.30
C TRP A 172 2.78 -9.88 19.54
N GLU A 173 3.14 -9.41 20.73
CA GLU A 173 2.72 -10.04 21.99
C GLU A 173 1.19 -10.11 22.12
N TYR A 174 0.50 -9.02 21.78
CA TYR A 174 -0.96 -8.98 21.73
C TYR A 174 -1.54 -10.02 20.78
N ILE A 175 -1.00 -10.11 19.54
CA ILE A 175 -1.43 -11.08 18.53
C ILE A 175 -1.24 -12.51 19.04
N GLN A 176 -0.07 -12.83 19.61
CA GLN A 176 0.21 -14.16 20.16
C GLN A 176 -0.74 -14.54 21.31
N ARG A 177 -0.99 -13.61 22.21
CA ARG A 177 -1.91 -13.83 23.35
C ARG A 177 -3.34 -14.05 22.87
N THR A 178 -3.80 -13.23 21.92
CA THR A 178 -5.12 -13.34 21.32
C THR A 178 -5.26 -14.66 20.55
N GLN A 179 -4.24 -15.06 19.81
CA GLN A 179 -4.22 -16.36 19.11
C GLN A 179 -4.42 -17.54 20.07
N GLN A 180 -3.82 -17.51 21.26
CA GLN A 180 -3.94 -18.60 22.24
C GLN A 180 -5.34 -18.67 22.87
N SER A 181 -5.95 -17.52 23.15
CA SER A 181 -7.22 -17.44 23.88
C SER A 181 -8.48 -17.53 23.00
N THR A 182 -8.35 -17.39 21.68
CA THR A 182 -9.47 -17.23 20.77
C THR A 182 -9.90 -18.59 20.17
N VAL A 183 -11.21 -18.77 19.96
CA VAL A 183 -11.80 -19.95 19.28
C VAL A 183 -11.48 -19.92 17.77
N VAL A 184 -11.75 -21.05 17.09
CA VAL A 184 -11.51 -21.19 15.63
C VAL A 184 -12.86 -21.40 14.92
N PRO A 185 -13.13 -20.67 13.83
CA PRO A 185 -12.36 -19.57 13.23
C PRO A 185 -12.60 -18.22 13.94
N SER A 186 -11.60 -17.32 13.94
CA SER A 186 -11.74 -15.96 14.53
C SER A 186 -10.74 -14.97 13.96
N LEU A 187 -11.12 -13.69 13.99
CA LEU A 187 -10.23 -12.55 13.78
C LEU A 187 -9.31 -12.41 15.01
N ILE A 188 -8.00 -12.35 14.79
CA ILE A 188 -6.97 -12.12 15.83
C ILE A 188 -6.55 -10.66 15.86
N PHE A 189 -6.32 -10.08 14.67
CA PHE A 189 -5.86 -8.71 14.51
C PHE A 189 -6.55 -8.06 13.30
N GLU A 190 -7.08 -6.87 13.49
CA GLU A 190 -7.66 -6.04 12.43
C GLU A 190 -6.67 -4.94 12.05
N GLU A 191 -6.40 -4.80 10.75
CA GLU A 191 -5.55 -3.70 10.23
C GLU A 191 -6.21 -2.33 10.50
N LEU A 192 -5.40 -1.30 10.59
CA LEU A 192 -5.86 0.06 10.88
C LEU A 192 -6.94 0.53 9.90
N PRO A 193 -7.98 1.25 10.37
CA PRO A 193 -8.92 1.95 9.50
C PRO A 193 -8.21 2.89 8.54
N LEU A 194 -8.79 3.09 7.36
CA LEU A 194 -8.20 3.86 6.28
C LEU A 194 -7.57 5.21 6.70
N PRO A 195 -8.22 6.07 7.51
CA PRO A 195 -7.61 7.35 7.89
C PRO A 195 -6.28 7.19 8.64
N ARG A 196 -6.23 6.26 9.62
CA ARG A 196 -5.01 5.99 10.38
C ARG A 196 -3.93 5.34 9.51
N ARG A 197 -4.33 4.44 8.61
CA ARG A 197 -3.42 3.76 7.68
C ARG A 197 -2.78 4.75 6.70
N VAL A 198 -3.56 5.66 6.12
CA VAL A 198 -3.04 6.70 5.22
C VAL A 198 -2.06 7.62 5.95
N VAL A 199 -2.38 8.05 7.17
CA VAL A 199 -1.46 8.87 7.97
C VAL A 199 -0.18 8.09 8.29
N ARG A 200 -0.28 6.84 8.74
CA ARG A 200 0.90 5.99 9.00
C ARG A 200 1.80 5.83 7.78
N ASP A 201 1.21 5.57 6.61
CA ASP A 201 1.96 5.14 5.43
C ASP A 201 2.42 6.28 4.53
N LEU A 202 1.68 7.39 4.47
CA LEU A 202 1.92 8.48 3.53
C LEU A 202 2.35 9.79 4.18
N ALA A 203 1.87 10.09 5.42
CA ALA A 203 2.25 11.36 6.04
C ALA A 203 3.76 11.38 6.34
N SER A 204 4.42 12.48 5.98
CA SER A 204 5.85 12.71 6.15
C SER A 204 6.12 14.14 6.59
N GLU A 205 7.37 14.48 6.81
CA GLU A 205 7.77 15.87 7.12
C GLU A 205 7.40 16.86 6.01
N GLN A 206 7.23 16.38 4.78
CA GLN A 206 6.77 17.18 3.65
C GLN A 206 5.25 17.41 3.65
N THR A 207 4.50 16.67 4.48
CA THR A 207 3.04 16.87 4.60
C THR A 207 2.76 18.20 5.28
N ALA A 208 2.21 19.15 4.54
CA ALA A 208 1.93 20.48 5.05
C ALA A 208 0.79 20.48 6.07
N LYS A 209 -0.35 19.83 5.74
CA LYS A 209 -1.57 19.82 6.57
C LYS A 209 -2.39 18.55 6.32
N ILE A 210 -3.11 18.12 7.36
CA ILE A 210 -4.05 17.00 7.33
C ILE A 210 -5.41 17.55 7.79
N TYR A 211 -6.33 17.74 6.85
CA TYR A 211 -7.66 18.24 7.16
C TYR A 211 -8.64 17.09 7.38
N VAL A 212 -9.46 17.17 8.41
CA VAL A 212 -10.48 16.18 8.74
C VAL A 212 -11.79 16.89 9.08
N ASP A 213 -12.85 16.55 8.36
CA ASP A 213 -14.19 17.13 8.54
C ASP A 213 -15.02 16.41 9.62
N SER A 214 -14.75 15.12 9.86
CA SER A 214 -15.40 14.36 10.94
C SER A 214 -14.72 14.59 12.28
N ARG A 215 -15.47 15.14 13.26
CA ARG A 215 -14.97 15.37 14.62
C ARG A 215 -14.56 14.05 15.32
N GLU A 216 -15.30 12.95 15.05
CA GLU A 216 -14.97 11.64 15.61
C GLU A 216 -13.65 11.11 15.06
N ILE A 217 -13.47 11.19 13.72
CA ILE A 217 -12.24 10.73 13.06
C ILE A 217 -11.06 11.63 13.45
N TYR A 218 -11.27 12.94 13.57
CA TYR A 218 -10.25 13.87 14.05
C TYR A 218 -9.72 13.46 15.43
N GLY A 219 -10.60 13.20 16.42
CA GLY A 219 -10.18 12.78 17.75
C GLY A 219 -9.39 11.45 17.72
N LYS A 220 -9.87 10.46 16.96
CA LYS A 220 -9.15 9.18 16.79
C LYS A 220 -7.79 9.32 16.10
N LEU A 221 -7.66 10.24 15.15
CA LEU A 221 -6.39 10.54 14.50
C LEU A 221 -5.46 11.32 15.42
N GLN A 222 -5.97 12.24 16.21
CA GLN A 222 -5.20 12.99 17.19
C GLN A 222 -4.55 12.06 18.20
N GLU A 223 -5.33 11.15 18.83
CA GLU A 223 -4.80 10.12 19.74
C GLU A 223 -3.69 9.29 19.07
N PHE A 224 -3.91 8.86 17.84
CA PHE A 224 -2.94 8.06 17.08
C PHE A 224 -1.66 8.86 16.76
N ILE A 225 -1.80 10.13 16.34
CA ILE A 225 -0.67 11.01 16.02
C ILE A 225 0.13 11.32 17.28
N ASP A 226 -0.53 11.63 18.40
CA ASP A 226 0.14 11.96 19.66
C ASP A 226 0.94 10.76 20.19
N GLU A 227 0.45 9.54 19.99
CA GLU A 227 1.12 8.31 20.43
C GLU A 227 2.26 7.89 19.49
N PHE A 228 2.08 7.98 18.16
CA PHE A 228 3.00 7.38 17.19
C PHE A 228 3.74 8.37 16.30
N MET A 229 3.27 9.61 16.18
CA MET A 229 3.77 10.59 15.23
C MET A 229 3.69 12.03 15.79
N PRO A 230 4.23 12.30 17.00
CA PRO A 230 4.04 13.60 17.66
C PRO A 230 4.51 14.80 16.80
N SER A 231 5.46 14.63 15.92
CA SER A 231 5.90 15.66 14.96
C SER A 231 4.82 16.09 13.95
N MET A 232 3.73 15.34 13.82
CA MET A 232 2.59 15.64 12.95
C MET A 232 1.44 16.35 13.67
N HIS A 233 1.52 16.52 15.01
CA HIS A 233 0.43 17.07 15.82
C HIS A 233 -0.10 18.41 15.28
N ASP A 234 0.79 19.37 15.04
CA ASP A 234 0.44 20.71 14.59
C ASP A 234 -0.09 20.77 13.13
N ARG A 235 0.04 19.66 12.41
CA ARG A 235 -0.42 19.55 11.02
C ARG A 235 -1.82 18.97 10.90
N LEU A 236 -2.35 18.35 11.97
CA LEU A 236 -3.71 17.83 12.02
C LEU A 236 -4.70 18.97 12.33
N ILE A 237 -5.66 19.19 11.45
CA ILE A 237 -6.62 20.30 11.54
C ILE A 237 -8.02 19.75 11.41
N HIS A 238 -8.88 20.02 12.40
CA HIS A 238 -10.31 19.82 12.26
C HIS A 238 -10.90 20.89 11.36
N TYR A 239 -11.66 20.47 10.36
CA TYR A 239 -12.35 21.37 9.44
C TYR A 239 -13.86 21.41 9.79
N PRO A 240 -14.36 22.49 10.40
CA PRO A 240 -15.76 22.63 10.82
C PRO A 240 -16.63 23.35 9.78
N GLY A 241 -16.10 23.60 8.56
CA GLY A 241 -16.78 24.40 7.54
C GLY A 241 -18.05 23.74 7.00
N GLU A 242 -19.03 24.53 6.57
CA GLU A 242 -20.28 24.07 5.97
C GLU A 242 -20.10 23.49 4.57
N LYS A 243 -19.13 24.03 3.80
CA LYS A 243 -18.82 23.52 2.47
C LYS A 243 -18.09 22.19 2.59
N PRO A 244 -18.51 21.12 1.88
CA PRO A 244 -17.80 19.84 1.91
C PRO A 244 -16.30 19.99 1.61
N LEU A 245 -15.45 19.31 2.38
CA LEU A 245 -14.00 19.44 2.26
C LEU A 245 -13.49 19.07 0.86
N PHE A 246 -14.08 18.07 0.23
CA PHE A 246 -13.73 17.63 -1.12
C PHE A 246 -14.10 18.67 -2.20
N ASP A 247 -15.21 19.39 -2.02
CA ASP A 247 -15.59 20.48 -2.91
C ASP A 247 -14.64 21.67 -2.79
N LEU A 248 -14.13 21.93 -1.57
CA LEU A 248 -13.19 23.03 -1.32
C LEU A 248 -11.88 22.85 -2.11
N TYR A 249 -11.45 21.60 -2.29
CA TYR A 249 -10.22 21.24 -3.00
C TYR A 249 -10.46 20.65 -4.39
N ASN A 250 -11.67 20.77 -4.94
CA ASN A 250 -12.08 20.27 -6.26
C ASN A 250 -11.83 18.76 -6.45
N VAL A 251 -11.85 17.98 -5.37
CA VAL A 251 -11.59 16.53 -5.41
C VAL A 251 -12.67 15.79 -6.21
N GLU A 252 -13.95 16.20 -6.06
CA GLU A 252 -15.06 15.61 -6.80
C GLU A 252 -14.93 15.84 -8.31
N ASP A 253 -14.53 17.05 -8.73
CA ASP A 253 -14.29 17.37 -10.13
C ASP A 253 -13.14 16.56 -10.72
N ASP A 254 -12.04 16.42 -9.99
CA ASP A 254 -10.90 15.61 -10.42
C ASP A 254 -11.27 14.13 -10.50
N LEU A 255 -12.11 13.64 -9.57
CA LEU A 255 -12.63 12.27 -9.62
C LEU A 255 -13.51 12.05 -10.87
N GLN A 256 -14.43 12.97 -11.17
CA GLN A 256 -15.29 12.89 -12.34
C GLN A 256 -14.46 12.89 -13.65
N LYS A 257 -13.42 13.72 -13.73
CA LYS A 257 -12.48 13.71 -14.86
C LYS A 257 -11.70 12.39 -14.95
N ALA A 258 -11.32 11.80 -13.81
CA ALA A 258 -10.60 10.53 -13.78
C ALA A 258 -11.45 9.32 -14.22
N LEU A 259 -12.79 9.46 -14.26
CA LEU A 259 -13.69 8.43 -14.79
C LEU A 259 -13.85 8.49 -16.31
N GLN A 260 -13.38 9.56 -16.96
CA GLN A 260 -13.46 9.73 -18.42
C GLN A 260 -12.26 9.07 -19.10
N THR A 261 -12.45 8.54 -20.30
CA THR A 261 -11.35 7.97 -21.12
C THR A 261 -10.41 9.07 -21.62
N ARG A 262 -10.94 10.26 -21.92
CA ARG A 262 -10.17 11.39 -22.43
C ARG A 262 -9.66 12.29 -21.28
N VAL A 263 -8.36 12.58 -21.30
CA VAL A 263 -7.69 13.48 -20.35
C VAL A 263 -7.04 14.63 -21.10
N ALA A 264 -7.50 15.85 -20.85
CA ALA A 264 -6.93 17.04 -21.49
C ALA A 264 -5.54 17.38 -20.89
N LEU A 265 -4.63 17.79 -21.76
CA LEU A 265 -3.33 18.36 -21.39
C LEU A 265 -3.42 19.89 -21.36
N LYS A 266 -2.62 20.54 -20.53
CA LYS A 266 -2.57 22.01 -20.44
C LYS A 266 -2.12 22.67 -21.74
N SER A 267 -1.27 21.98 -22.49
CA SER A 267 -0.82 22.39 -23.83
C SER A 267 -1.93 22.44 -24.90
N GLY A 268 -3.09 21.80 -24.63
CA GLY A 268 -4.19 21.66 -25.60
C GLY A 268 -4.22 20.28 -26.29
N GLY A 269 -3.21 19.43 -26.03
CA GLY A 269 -3.23 18.01 -26.38
C GLY A 269 -4.18 17.23 -25.45
N TYR A 270 -4.22 15.91 -25.64
CA TYR A 270 -5.01 15.03 -24.78
C TYR A 270 -4.47 13.60 -24.80
N LEU A 271 -4.80 12.85 -23.76
CA LEU A 271 -4.58 11.42 -23.67
C LEU A 271 -5.90 10.68 -23.85
N MET A 272 -5.86 9.51 -24.50
CA MET A 272 -6.94 8.53 -24.48
C MET A 272 -6.49 7.34 -23.64
N ILE A 273 -7.22 7.04 -22.57
CA ILE A 273 -6.89 5.95 -21.64
C ILE A 273 -8.00 4.92 -21.67
N ASP A 274 -7.71 3.76 -22.26
CA ASP A 274 -8.65 2.66 -22.39
C ASP A 274 -8.18 1.44 -21.60
N GLN A 275 -9.08 0.87 -20.82
CA GLN A 275 -8.82 -0.33 -20.00
C GLN A 275 -9.56 -1.52 -20.58
N THR A 276 -8.81 -2.54 -20.97
CA THR A 276 -9.33 -3.84 -21.42
C THR A 276 -9.22 -4.87 -20.28
N GLU A 277 -9.64 -6.11 -20.54
CA GLU A 277 -9.49 -7.21 -19.59
C GLU A 277 -8.03 -7.53 -19.26
N ALA A 278 -7.10 -7.36 -20.21
CA ALA A 278 -5.70 -7.79 -20.10
C ALA A 278 -4.72 -6.65 -19.88
N MET A 279 -5.03 -5.43 -20.34
CA MET A 279 -4.08 -4.32 -20.33
C MET A 279 -4.77 -2.96 -20.36
N THR A 280 -4.02 -1.91 -20.02
CA THR A 280 -4.42 -0.52 -20.24
C THR A 280 -3.61 0.05 -21.40
N THR A 281 -4.28 0.72 -22.33
CA THR A 281 -3.64 1.42 -23.44
C THR A 281 -3.80 2.92 -23.27
N ILE A 282 -2.75 3.67 -23.58
CA ILE A 282 -2.72 5.14 -23.49
C ILE A 282 -2.17 5.68 -24.80
N ASP A 283 -2.99 6.46 -25.48
CA ASP A 283 -2.64 7.15 -26.74
C ASP A 283 -2.46 8.66 -26.48
N VAL A 284 -1.38 9.26 -26.98
CA VAL A 284 -1.03 10.67 -26.81
C VAL A 284 -1.31 11.44 -28.08
N ASN A 285 -2.10 12.50 -27.96
CA ASN A 285 -2.51 13.34 -29.09
C ASN A 285 -2.14 14.81 -28.89
N THR A 286 -1.64 15.48 -29.94
CA THR A 286 -1.36 16.94 -29.91
C THR A 286 -2.62 17.79 -29.85
N GLY A 287 -3.77 17.24 -30.30
CA GLY A 287 -5.02 18.00 -30.39
C GLY A 287 -4.90 19.22 -31.31
N SER A 288 -5.35 20.37 -30.82
CA SER A 288 -5.29 21.64 -31.54
C SER A 288 -4.03 22.48 -31.19
N TYR A 289 -3.07 21.89 -30.48
CA TYR A 289 -1.86 22.61 -30.06
C TYR A 289 -0.93 22.87 -31.24
N VAL A 290 -0.70 24.15 -31.54
CA VAL A 290 0.16 24.65 -32.63
C VAL A 290 1.17 25.68 -32.08
N GLY A 291 1.69 25.47 -30.88
CA GLY A 291 2.40 26.51 -30.13
C GLY A 291 3.94 26.44 -30.12
N GLY A 292 4.55 25.56 -30.92
CA GLY A 292 6.03 25.45 -30.98
C GLY A 292 6.64 26.28 -32.11
N ARG A 293 7.98 26.50 -32.07
CA ARG A 293 8.73 27.05 -33.18
C ARG A 293 8.81 26.09 -34.36
N SER A 294 8.68 24.80 -34.09
CA SER A 294 8.60 23.71 -35.07
C SER A 294 7.54 22.69 -34.64
N LEU A 295 7.16 21.82 -35.57
CA LEU A 295 6.29 20.67 -35.25
C LEU A 295 6.95 19.74 -34.22
N GLU A 296 8.25 19.51 -34.39
CA GLU A 296 9.06 18.66 -33.49
C GLU A 296 9.06 19.19 -32.05
N ASP A 297 9.29 20.49 -31.83
CA ASP A 297 9.19 21.13 -30.52
C ASP A 297 7.81 20.96 -29.87
N THR A 298 6.75 21.01 -30.69
CA THR A 298 5.39 20.82 -30.22
C THR A 298 5.17 19.40 -29.74
N VAL A 299 5.60 18.43 -30.52
CA VAL A 299 5.51 16.98 -30.20
C VAL A 299 6.30 16.68 -28.94
N PHE A 300 7.56 17.12 -28.86
CA PHE A 300 8.40 16.90 -27.68
C PHE A 300 7.75 17.44 -26.41
N LYS A 301 7.27 18.70 -26.41
CA LYS A 301 6.60 19.29 -25.25
C LYS A 301 5.32 18.56 -24.86
N THR A 302 4.53 18.11 -25.86
CA THR A 302 3.32 17.35 -25.59
C THR A 302 3.65 16.00 -24.96
N ASN A 303 4.64 15.27 -25.48
CA ASN A 303 5.09 14.01 -24.90
C ASN A 303 5.63 14.19 -23.47
N MET A 304 6.44 15.22 -23.24
CA MET A 304 6.96 15.53 -21.88
C MET A 304 5.85 15.86 -20.88
N GLU A 305 4.84 16.63 -21.28
CA GLU A 305 3.67 16.89 -20.44
C GLU A 305 2.87 15.59 -20.21
N ALA A 306 2.70 14.79 -21.27
CA ALA A 306 1.99 13.52 -21.22
C ALA A 306 2.60 12.57 -20.16
N THR A 307 3.94 12.45 -20.06
CA THR A 307 4.59 11.56 -19.06
C THR A 307 4.16 11.88 -17.64
N GLN A 308 4.12 13.16 -17.27
CA GLN A 308 3.72 13.60 -15.93
C GLN A 308 2.24 13.34 -15.67
N VAL A 309 1.39 13.64 -16.65
CA VAL A 309 -0.05 13.44 -16.54
C VAL A 309 -0.39 11.95 -16.50
N ILE A 310 0.27 11.12 -17.32
CA ILE A 310 0.10 9.65 -17.32
C ILE A 310 0.44 9.09 -15.93
N ALA A 311 1.60 9.42 -15.38
CA ALA A 311 2.01 8.95 -14.05
C ALA A 311 0.96 9.27 -12.97
N ARG A 312 0.42 10.50 -13.00
CA ARG A 312 -0.66 10.92 -12.09
C ARG A 312 -1.96 10.13 -12.35
N GLN A 313 -2.38 9.97 -13.60
CA GLN A 313 -3.60 9.26 -13.94
C GLN A 313 -3.55 7.78 -13.55
N LEU A 314 -2.40 7.13 -13.70
CA LEU A 314 -2.20 5.74 -13.26
C LEU A 314 -2.40 5.60 -11.75
N ARG A 315 -1.85 6.52 -10.96
CA ARG A 315 -2.02 6.54 -9.49
C ARG A 315 -3.48 6.84 -9.10
N LEU A 316 -4.05 7.92 -9.64
CA LEU A 316 -5.41 8.37 -9.31
C LEU A 316 -6.48 7.34 -9.67
N ARG A 317 -6.33 6.66 -10.81
CA ARG A 317 -7.25 5.61 -11.29
C ARG A 317 -6.91 4.23 -10.71
N ASN A 318 -5.83 4.11 -9.93
CA ASN A 318 -5.31 2.83 -9.41
C ASN A 318 -5.12 1.77 -10.50
N LEU A 319 -4.54 2.18 -11.63
CA LEU A 319 -4.24 1.30 -12.76
C LEU A 319 -2.90 0.60 -12.55
N GLY A 320 -2.88 -0.71 -12.81
CA GLY A 320 -1.69 -1.55 -12.70
C GLY A 320 -1.72 -2.69 -13.72
N GLY A 321 -0.71 -3.54 -13.68
CA GLY A 321 -0.55 -4.64 -14.65
C GLY A 321 0.18 -4.18 -15.91
N ILE A 322 -0.26 -4.63 -17.08
CA ILE A 322 0.34 -4.29 -18.38
C ILE A 322 -0.22 -2.93 -18.82
N ILE A 323 0.66 -1.98 -19.07
CA ILE A 323 0.33 -0.62 -19.54
C ILE A 323 1.15 -0.37 -20.80
N ILE A 324 0.46 -0.10 -21.91
CA ILE A 324 1.06 0.26 -23.19
C ILE A 324 0.80 1.74 -23.44
N ILE A 325 1.86 2.48 -23.74
CA ILE A 325 1.79 3.92 -24.00
C ILE A 325 2.29 4.16 -25.43
N ASP A 326 1.45 4.79 -26.24
CA ASP A 326 1.77 5.21 -27.61
C ASP A 326 2.05 6.72 -27.58
N PHE A 327 3.33 7.08 -27.60
CA PHE A 327 3.78 8.46 -27.67
C PHE A 327 3.79 8.94 -29.13
N ILE A 328 3.63 10.23 -29.32
CA ILE A 328 3.73 10.84 -30.65
C ILE A 328 5.17 10.67 -31.18
N ASP A 329 5.30 10.23 -32.42
CA ASP A 329 6.60 10.01 -33.07
C ASP A 329 7.49 11.27 -33.06
N MET A 330 8.73 11.13 -32.62
CA MET A 330 9.76 12.17 -32.60
C MET A 330 10.88 11.79 -33.58
N GLN A 331 11.39 12.76 -34.33
CA GLN A 331 12.43 12.54 -35.33
C GLN A 331 13.83 12.74 -34.75
N GLU A 332 14.01 13.71 -33.86
CA GLU A 332 15.30 14.02 -33.25
C GLU A 332 15.71 12.96 -32.22
N LEU A 333 16.97 12.51 -32.32
CA LEU A 333 17.51 11.44 -31.48
C LEU A 333 17.58 11.88 -30.00
N GLU A 334 17.91 13.15 -29.76
CA GLU A 334 18.00 13.75 -28.42
C GLU A 334 16.63 13.79 -27.73
N HIS A 335 15.54 13.97 -28.49
CA HIS A 335 14.19 13.97 -27.95
C HIS A 335 13.67 12.57 -27.59
N ARG A 336 14.26 11.52 -28.19
CA ARG A 336 13.89 10.12 -27.95
C ARG A 336 14.59 9.53 -26.72
N GLN A 337 15.70 10.11 -26.26
CA GLN A 337 16.45 9.72 -25.07
C GLN A 337 15.87 10.36 -23.81
#